data_0fad88af805a846987e66df900fb5e77
#
_entry.id   0fad88af805a846987e66df900fb5e77
#
_cell.length_a   1.000
_cell.length_b   1.000
_cell.length_c   1.000
_cell.angle_alpha   90.00
_cell.angle_beta   90.00
_cell.angle_gamma   90.00
#
_symmetry.space_group_name_H-M   'P 1'
#
loop_
_entity.id
_entity.type
_entity.pdbx_description
1 polymer ?
#
loop_
_entity_poly.entity_id
_entity_poly.type
_entity_poly.pdbx_seq_one_letter_code
_entity_poly.pdbx_strand_id
1 'polypeptide(L)'
;RLFARGGFPSYELNRTGISLAEQLIAMTAGDALVMMAHGRIHREAAATIAEAERLSIPIIVIVTDGQSALLKHAATAIILPRAKSEHVAMHAPLLCCIETLMLGLAGVDRQKTLQTLNRLVDIRSNIRPKR
;
A
#
# COMPACT_ATOMS: atom_id res chain seq x y z
N ARG A 1 -6.24 5.50 2.40
CA ARG A 1 -7.61 5.67 2.95
C ARG A 1 -8.31 4.35 3.31
N LEU A 2 -8.29 3.31 2.45
CA LEU A 2 -8.99 2.03 2.72
C LEU A 2 -8.46 1.36 3.99
N PHE A 3 -7.16 1.17 4.10
CA PHE A 3 -6.52 0.55 5.28
C PHE A 3 -6.80 1.33 6.57
N ALA A 4 -6.69 2.66 6.54
CA ALA A 4 -6.97 3.50 7.70
C ALA A 4 -8.43 3.37 8.19
N ARG A 5 -9.41 3.19 7.28
CA ARG A 5 -10.80 2.91 7.66
C ARG A 5 -10.97 1.58 8.38
N GLY A 6 -10.14 0.58 8.03
CA GLY A 6 -10.10 -0.72 8.71
C GLY A 6 -9.33 -0.72 10.03
N GLY A 7 -8.81 0.43 10.47
CA GLY A 7 -8.00 0.52 11.69
C GLY A 7 -6.51 0.21 11.49
N PHE A 8 -6.06 0.15 10.23
CA PHE A 8 -4.66 -0.05 9.88
C PHE A 8 -4.06 1.28 9.40
N PRO A 9 -3.27 1.98 10.23
CA PRO A 9 -2.61 3.21 9.85
C PRO A 9 -1.80 3.00 8.57
N SER A 10 -1.93 3.93 7.62
CA SER A 10 -1.21 3.84 6.36
C SER A 10 -0.92 5.23 5.84
N TYR A 11 0.24 5.41 5.24
CA TYR A 11 0.65 6.64 4.58
C TYR A 11 1.27 6.32 3.23
N GLU A 12 1.29 7.32 2.37
CA GLU A 12 1.78 7.19 1.00
C GLU A 12 3.17 7.81 0.90
N LEU A 13 4.10 7.07 0.32
CA LEU A 13 5.40 7.58 -0.11
C LEU A 13 5.21 8.13 -1.54
N ASN A 14 4.81 9.38 -1.65
CA ASN A 14 4.41 10.00 -2.92
C ASN A 14 5.26 11.22 -3.29
N ARG A 15 6.32 11.50 -2.53
CA ARG A 15 7.26 12.58 -2.80
C ARG A 15 8.47 12.08 -3.60
N THR A 16 9.22 12.99 -4.16
CA THR A 16 10.43 12.71 -4.95
C THR A 16 11.62 13.50 -4.41
N GLY A 17 12.83 13.10 -4.78
CA GLY A 17 14.05 13.78 -4.39
C GLY A 17 14.23 13.87 -2.86
N ILE A 18 14.67 15.03 -2.38
CA ILE A 18 14.96 15.27 -0.95
C ILE A 18 13.70 15.09 -0.07
N SER A 19 12.54 15.50 -0.56
CA SER A 19 11.29 15.36 0.21
C SER A 19 10.86 13.90 0.42
N LEU A 20 11.31 12.97 -0.43
CA LEU A 20 11.12 11.54 -0.18
C LEU A 20 11.95 11.08 1.03
N ALA A 21 13.17 11.58 1.18
CA ALA A 21 14.01 11.22 2.33
C ALA A 21 13.33 11.60 3.67
N GLU A 22 12.63 12.73 3.71
CA GLU A 22 11.83 13.13 4.89
C GLU A 22 10.70 12.14 5.18
N GLN A 23 10.06 11.57 4.14
CA GLN A 23 9.04 10.54 4.33
C GLN A 23 9.65 9.21 4.79
N LEU A 24 10.83 8.85 4.28
CA LEU A 24 11.52 7.60 4.64
C LEU A 24 11.98 7.58 6.10
N ILE A 25 12.36 8.73 6.66
CA ILE A 25 12.74 8.85 8.08
C ILE A 25 11.60 8.41 9.02
N ALA A 26 10.34 8.53 8.59
CA ALA A 26 9.20 8.13 9.39
C ALA A 26 8.96 6.60 9.41
N MET A 27 9.66 5.83 8.57
CA MET A 27 9.54 4.37 8.54
C MET A 27 10.15 3.74 9.79
N THR A 28 9.52 2.70 10.29
CA THR A 28 9.95 1.98 11.51
C THR A 28 9.96 0.46 11.27
N ALA A 29 10.76 -0.27 12.03
CA ALA A 29 10.90 -1.74 11.91
C ALA A 29 9.59 -2.54 12.07
N GLY A 30 8.51 -1.91 12.59
CA GLY A 30 7.20 -2.55 12.72
C GLY A 30 6.27 -2.34 11.52
N ASP A 31 6.73 -1.62 10.49
CA ASP A 31 5.95 -1.33 9.30
C ASP A 31 5.99 -2.48 8.28
N ALA A 32 5.13 -2.41 7.29
CA ALA A 32 5.20 -3.20 6.06
C ALA A 32 5.14 -2.25 4.86
N LEU A 33 6.04 -2.43 3.90
CA LEU A 33 6.09 -1.62 2.69
C LEU A 33 5.34 -2.32 1.56
N VAL A 34 4.33 -1.67 0.99
CA VAL A 34 3.66 -2.15 -0.22
C VAL A 34 4.18 -1.34 -1.41
N MET A 35 4.85 -2.01 -2.34
CA MET A 35 5.37 -1.40 -3.56
C MET A 35 4.61 -1.87 -4.79
N MET A 36 4.17 -0.90 -5.56
CA MET A 36 3.53 -1.12 -6.86
C MET A 36 4.35 -0.38 -7.91
N ALA A 37 4.92 -1.09 -8.86
CA ALA A 37 5.69 -0.46 -9.91
C ALA A 37 5.56 -1.20 -11.24
N HIS A 38 5.68 -0.43 -12.30
CA HIS A 38 5.79 -0.92 -13.68
C HIS A 38 7.15 -0.52 -14.23
N GLY A 39 7.84 -1.47 -14.86
CA GLY A 39 9.10 -1.21 -15.55
C GLY A 39 10.34 -1.22 -14.64
N ARG A 40 11.25 -0.25 -14.87
CA ARG A 40 12.55 -0.19 -14.19
C ARG A 40 12.42 0.37 -12.77
N ILE A 41 13.31 -0.09 -11.88
CA ILE A 41 13.47 0.51 -10.54
C ILE A 41 14.09 1.90 -10.73
N HIS A 42 13.33 2.94 -10.40
CA HIS A 42 13.81 4.32 -10.36
C HIS A 42 14.65 4.57 -9.11
N ARG A 43 15.42 5.65 -9.11
CA ARG A 43 16.31 6.00 -8.00
C ARG A 43 15.55 6.13 -6.67
N GLU A 44 14.38 6.71 -6.69
CA GLU A 44 13.50 6.84 -5.52
C GLU A 44 13.04 5.47 -4.99
N ALA A 45 12.65 4.57 -5.88
CA ALA A 45 12.28 3.20 -5.50
C ALA A 45 13.48 2.45 -4.90
N ALA A 46 14.68 2.62 -5.48
CA ALA A 46 15.90 2.01 -4.95
C ALA A 46 16.24 2.53 -3.55
N ALA A 47 16.11 3.84 -3.32
CA ALA A 47 16.31 4.43 -1.99
C ALA A 47 15.30 3.92 -0.97
N THR A 48 14.03 3.79 -1.37
CA THR A 48 12.96 3.25 -0.52
C THR A 48 13.21 1.79 -0.14
N ILE A 49 13.64 0.97 -1.10
CA ILE A 49 14.01 -0.43 -0.87
C ILE A 49 15.18 -0.52 0.10
N ALA A 50 16.24 0.25 -0.13
CA ALA A 50 17.43 0.23 0.71
C ALA A 50 17.09 0.60 2.17
N GLU A 51 16.20 1.58 2.38
CA GLU A 51 15.76 1.96 3.73
C GLU A 51 14.88 0.88 4.37
N ALA A 52 13.98 0.26 3.61
CA ALA A 52 13.17 -0.86 4.10
C ALA A 52 14.04 -2.07 4.49
N GLU A 53 15.05 -2.41 3.68
CA GLU A 53 16.02 -3.48 3.98
C GLU A 53 16.85 -3.14 5.22
N ARG A 54 17.34 -1.91 5.37
CA ARG A 54 18.08 -1.45 6.55
C ARG A 54 17.27 -1.59 7.84
N LEU A 55 15.96 -1.33 7.78
CA LEU A 55 15.04 -1.45 8.93
C LEU A 55 14.44 -2.85 9.08
N SER A 56 14.79 -3.80 8.20
CA SER A 56 14.20 -5.15 8.15
C SER A 56 12.67 -5.11 7.96
N ILE A 57 12.16 -4.12 7.24
CA ILE A 57 10.74 -3.99 6.89
C ILE A 57 10.40 -4.96 5.77
N PRO A 58 9.40 -5.83 5.92
CA PRO A 58 8.96 -6.71 4.84
C PRO A 58 8.38 -5.91 3.68
N ILE A 59 8.84 -6.24 2.45
CA ILE A 59 8.39 -5.60 1.22
C ILE A 59 7.38 -6.51 0.52
N ILE A 60 6.16 -6.03 0.35
CA ILE A 60 5.11 -6.68 -0.43
C ILE A 60 5.11 -6.02 -1.82
N VAL A 61 5.44 -6.80 -2.83
CA VAL A 61 5.53 -6.30 -4.21
C VAL A 61 4.29 -6.71 -5.00
N ILE A 62 3.62 -5.75 -5.63
CA ILE A 62 2.49 -5.99 -6.53
C ILE A 62 2.89 -5.55 -7.93
N VAL A 63 2.98 -6.48 -8.85
CA VAL A 63 3.43 -6.25 -10.24
C VAL A 63 2.53 -6.96 -11.24
N THR A 64 2.60 -6.54 -12.49
CA THR A 64 1.94 -7.21 -13.63
C THR A 64 2.93 -7.96 -14.51
N ASP A 65 4.21 -7.90 -14.18
CA ASP A 65 5.30 -8.56 -14.90
C ASP A 65 6.07 -9.48 -13.96
N GLY A 66 6.01 -10.78 -14.23
CA GLY A 66 6.75 -11.80 -13.48
C GLY A 66 8.27 -11.75 -13.65
N GLN A 67 8.80 -10.87 -14.50
CA GLN A 67 10.22 -10.59 -14.67
C GLN A 67 10.67 -9.27 -14.01
N SER A 68 9.79 -8.64 -13.23
CA SER A 68 10.11 -7.38 -12.56
C SER A 68 11.32 -7.51 -11.64
N ALA A 69 12.27 -6.59 -11.76
CA ALA A 69 13.45 -6.53 -10.90
C ALA A 69 13.11 -6.30 -9.40
N LEU A 70 11.89 -5.83 -9.10
CA LEU A 70 11.42 -5.68 -7.72
C LEU A 70 11.24 -7.01 -6.99
N LEU A 71 10.98 -8.11 -7.72
CA LEU A 71 10.69 -9.42 -7.12
C LEU A 71 11.83 -9.95 -6.26
N LYS A 72 13.07 -9.59 -6.56
CA LYS A 72 14.25 -10.01 -5.75
C LYS A 72 14.28 -9.39 -4.35
N HIS A 73 13.55 -8.30 -4.12
CA HIS A 73 13.46 -7.60 -2.84
C HIS A 73 12.18 -7.96 -2.07
N ALA A 74 11.29 -8.75 -2.67
CA ALA A 74 9.99 -9.05 -2.11
C ALA A 74 10.06 -10.11 -1.01
N ALA A 75 9.56 -9.81 0.18
CA ALA A 75 9.18 -10.82 1.17
C ALA A 75 7.92 -11.58 0.71
N THR A 76 7.03 -10.89 0.00
CA THR A 76 5.84 -11.47 -0.62
C THR A 76 5.59 -10.78 -1.96
N ALA A 77 5.29 -11.54 -3.00
CA ALA A 77 4.99 -11.03 -4.32
C ALA A 77 3.57 -11.40 -4.77
N ILE A 78 2.85 -10.44 -5.32
CA ILE A 78 1.54 -10.64 -5.97
C ILE A 78 1.70 -10.25 -7.43
N ILE A 79 1.56 -11.23 -8.32
CA ILE A 79 1.64 -11.01 -9.76
C ILE A 79 0.22 -10.95 -10.31
N LEU A 80 -0.18 -9.79 -10.79
CA LEU A 80 -1.50 -9.54 -11.32
C LEU A 80 -1.53 -9.79 -12.84
N PRO A 81 -2.66 -10.25 -13.39
CA PRO A 81 -2.80 -10.36 -14.83
C PRO A 81 -2.68 -8.99 -15.49
N ARG A 82 -1.89 -8.92 -16.56
CA ARG A 82 -1.81 -7.72 -17.39
C ARG A 82 -3.04 -7.64 -18.28
N ALA A 83 -3.75 -6.53 -18.26
CA ALA A 83 -4.84 -6.29 -19.19
C ALA A 83 -4.29 -6.18 -20.63
N LYS A 84 -4.92 -6.91 -21.56
CA LYS A 84 -4.58 -6.88 -22.99
C LYS A 84 -5.21 -5.67 -23.67
N SER A 85 -4.86 -4.46 -23.26
CA SER A 85 -5.24 -3.25 -24.01
C SER A 85 -3.97 -2.50 -24.40
N GLU A 86 -3.74 -2.35 -25.68
CA GLU A 86 -2.57 -1.63 -26.20
C GLU A 86 -2.66 -0.12 -25.99
N HIS A 87 -3.86 0.40 -25.75
CA HIS A 87 -4.14 1.84 -25.79
C HIS A 87 -4.60 2.43 -24.46
N VAL A 88 -5.01 1.60 -23.49
CA VAL A 88 -5.55 2.06 -22.20
C VAL A 88 -4.93 1.31 -21.05
N ALA A 89 -4.34 2.05 -20.11
CA ALA A 89 -3.88 1.46 -18.84
C ALA A 89 -5.09 1.04 -17.99
N MET A 90 -5.24 -0.26 -17.78
CA MET A 90 -6.34 -0.80 -16.98
C MET A 90 -5.87 -1.10 -15.56
N HIS A 91 -6.48 -0.43 -14.58
CA HIS A 91 -6.11 -0.54 -13.16
C HIS A 91 -7.03 -1.47 -12.35
N ALA A 92 -8.07 -2.05 -12.97
CA ALA A 92 -9.04 -2.87 -12.26
C ALA A 92 -8.41 -4.04 -11.46
N PRO A 93 -7.47 -4.84 -11.99
CA PRO A 93 -6.84 -5.90 -11.21
C PRO A 93 -6.10 -5.38 -9.97
N LEU A 94 -5.45 -4.21 -10.08
CA LEU A 94 -4.76 -3.58 -8.97
C LEU A 94 -5.74 -3.10 -7.89
N LEU A 95 -6.82 -2.47 -8.29
CA LEU A 95 -7.86 -2.01 -7.35
C LEU A 95 -8.49 -3.19 -6.62
N CYS A 96 -8.86 -4.27 -7.33
CA CYS A 96 -9.36 -5.49 -6.73
C CYS A 96 -8.35 -6.12 -5.75
N CYS A 97 -7.06 -6.13 -6.10
CA CYS A 97 -6.01 -6.62 -5.22
C CYS A 97 -5.93 -5.82 -3.93
N ILE A 98 -5.92 -4.49 -4.00
CA ILE A 98 -5.86 -3.61 -2.82
C ILE A 98 -7.11 -3.79 -1.93
N GLU A 99 -8.29 -3.90 -2.52
CA GLU A 99 -9.52 -4.15 -1.76
C GLU A 99 -9.49 -5.53 -1.09
N THR A 100 -8.99 -6.56 -1.78
CA THR A 100 -8.84 -7.92 -1.24
C THR A 100 -7.85 -7.93 -0.07
N LEU A 101 -6.73 -7.24 -0.18
CA LEU A 101 -5.77 -7.09 0.92
C LEU A 101 -6.41 -6.41 2.14
N MET A 102 -7.19 -5.36 1.92
CA MET A 102 -7.91 -4.68 3.00
C MET A 102 -8.94 -5.59 3.68
N LEU A 103 -9.70 -6.37 2.89
CA LEU A 103 -10.65 -7.34 3.42
C LEU A 103 -9.95 -8.47 4.20
N GLY A 104 -8.81 -8.94 3.70
CA GLY A 104 -7.97 -9.92 4.39
C GLY A 104 -7.51 -9.43 5.76
N LEU A 105 -6.98 -8.19 5.82
CA LEU A 105 -6.59 -7.56 7.08
C LEU A 105 -7.77 -7.38 8.04
N ALA A 106 -8.94 -6.98 7.52
CA ALA A 106 -10.17 -6.88 8.31
C ALA A 106 -10.60 -8.24 8.88
N GLY A 107 -10.32 -9.34 8.18
CA GLY A 107 -10.56 -10.70 8.65
C GLY A 107 -9.59 -11.13 9.75
N VAL A 108 -8.33 -10.71 9.68
CA VAL A 108 -7.29 -11.02 10.68
C VAL A 108 -7.59 -10.36 12.02
N ASP A 109 -8.02 -9.10 12.01
CA ASP A 109 -8.41 -8.37 13.24
C ASP A 109 -9.81 -7.74 13.08
N ARG A 110 -10.81 -8.62 13.07
CA ARG A 110 -12.20 -8.23 12.89
C ARG A 110 -12.69 -7.28 13.97
N GLN A 111 -12.28 -7.50 15.22
CA GLN A 111 -12.73 -6.67 16.34
C GLN A 111 -12.25 -5.23 16.19
N LYS A 112 -10.98 -5.04 15.93
CA LYS A 112 -10.37 -3.72 15.68
C LYS A 112 -11.03 -3.01 14.50
N THR A 113 -11.26 -3.75 13.41
CA THR A 113 -11.90 -3.20 12.21
C THR A 113 -13.32 -2.71 12.52
N LEU A 114 -14.15 -3.52 13.19
CA LEU A 114 -15.51 -3.13 13.53
C LEU A 114 -15.55 -1.93 14.49
N GLN A 115 -14.68 -1.90 15.49
CA GLN A 115 -14.57 -0.75 16.41
C GLN A 115 -14.21 0.53 15.66
N THR A 116 -13.25 0.45 14.74
CA THR A 116 -12.82 1.61 13.95
C THR A 116 -13.92 2.10 13.01
N LEU A 117 -14.64 1.19 12.36
CA LEU A 117 -15.76 1.54 11.48
C LEU A 117 -16.92 2.19 12.25
N ASN A 118 -17.29 1.66 13.41
CA ASN A 118 -18.32 2.25 14.26
C ASN A 118 -17.92 3.67 14.69
N ARG A 119 -16.69 3.85 15.18
CA ARG A 119 -16.18 5.18 15.54
C ARG A 119 -16.18 6.15 14.34
N LEU A 120 -15.85 5.66 13.14
CA LEU A 120 -15.91 6.48 11.92
C LEU A 120 -17.34 6.94 11.61
N VAL A 121 -18.33 6.07 11.81
CA VAL A 121 -19.75 6.42 11.63
C VAL A 121 -20.15 7.50 12.62
N ASP A 122 -19.80 7.36 13.90
CA ASP A 122 -20.10 8.35 14.95
C ASP A 122 -19.48 9.72 14.63
N ILE A 123 -18.20 9.75 14.26
CA ILE A 123 -17.53 10.99 13.90
C ILE A 123 -18.22 11.65 12.68
N ARG A 124 -18.58 10.86 11.67
CA ARG A 124 -19.27 11.39 10.48
C ARG A 124 -20.65 11.95 10.80
N SER A 125 -21.39 11.35 11.72
CA SER A 125 -22.69 11.85 12.16
C SER A 125 -22.57 13.22 12.81
N ASN A 126 -21.49 13.46 13.56
CA ASN A 126 -21.21 14.74 14.21
C ASN A 126 -20.72 15.85 13.24
N ILE A 127 -20.13 15.46 12.12
CA ILE A 127 -19.66 16.41 11.10
C ILE A 127 -20.80 16.85 10.15
N ARG A 128 -21.81 16.00 9.96
CA ARG A 128 -22.94 16.35 9.10
C ARG A 128 -23.79 17.46 9.77
N PRO A 129 -24.10 18.56 9.05
CA PRO A 129 -24.98 19.58 9.59
C PRO A 129 -26.33 18.92 9.95
N LYS A 130 -26.82 19.20 11.15
CA LYS A 130 -28.21 18.84 11.52
C LYS A 130 -29.15 19.59 10.58
N ARG A 131 -29.88 18.88 9.75
CA ARG A 131 -30.99 19.45 8.95
C ARG A 131 -32.11 19.84 9.88
#